data_9592341577d2bd2fceadf5815c2eff81
#
_entry.id   9592341577d2bd2fceadf5815c2eff81
#
_cell.length_a   1.000
_cell.length_b   1.000
_cell.length_c   1.000
_cell.angle_alpha   90.00
_cell.angle_beta   90.00
_cell.angle_gamma   90.00
#
_symmetry.space_group_name_H-M   'P 1'
#
loop_
_entity.id
_entity.type
_entity.pdbx_description
1 polymer ?
#
loop_
_entity_poly.entity_id
_entity_poly.type
_entity_poly.pdbx_seq_one_letter_code
_entity_poly.pdbx_strand_id
1 'polypeptide(L)'
;VTGIRKHSWKWGILLLGILMICNAAEKLWVTVYYGVPVWKEANTTLFCASDAKAHDTEVHNVWATHACVPTDPNPQEILLNVSEYFDIWKNNMVEQMHEDIISLWDQSLKPCVELTPLCVTLHCTDVNATIGNDTSTRNNNTSNSSSLEMMEKGEIKNCSFNITTDMRDRVQKEYALFYKLDIRKIGNDSNSYGLISCNTSVIKQACPKVSFEPIPIHYCAPAGFAILKCRDKKFNGTGPCQNVSTVQCTHGIRPVVSTQLLLNGSLAEEEVVIRSANISNNAKVIIVQLNTSVEINCTRPNYKTRTGVRIGPGIASFIAGRVTGTGNIRQAYCNINRAKWNNTLKQIVDKLREIELFRNKTIIFQNSSGGDPEIVMHSFNCGGEFFYCDSTQLFNSTWYRNGTEKLHRIDTNITLPCRIKQFINMWQKVGKAMYAPPIEGEIRCLSNITGLILTRDGGNNGNKTNNDTEIFRPIGGDMRDNWRSELYKYKVVKIEPLGIAPTKAKRRVVQREKRAVGIGAVFLG
;
A
#
# COMPACT_ATOMS: atom_id res chain seq x y z
N VAL A 1 -46.13 56.36 -60.05
CA VAL A 1 -44.66 56.32 -59.93
C VAL A 1 -44.21 57.11 -58.69
N THR A 2 -44.61 56.72 -57.47
CA THR A 2 -44.21 57.43 -56.20
C THR A 2 -43.86 56.45 -55.05
N GLY A 3 -43.69 55.16 -55.34
CA GLY A 3 -43.41 54.18 -54.23
C GLY A 3 -41.94 53.76 -54.02
N ILE A 4 -41.04 54.03 -54.95
CA ILE A 4 -39.70 53.45 -54.95
C ILE A 4 -38.65 54.32 -54.25
N ARG A 5 -38.93 55.64 -54.08
CA ARG A 5 -37.94 56.54 -53.43
C ARG A 5 -37.89 56.51 -51.92
N LYS A 6 -38.93 56.01 -51.22
CA LYS A 6 -38.93 55.93 -49.75
C LYS A 6 -38.21 54.71 -49.20
N HIS A 7 -38.06 53.67 -49.95
CA HIS A 7 -37.31 52.47 -49.49
C HIS A 7 -35.80 52.61 -49.62
N SER A 8 -35.32 53.29 -50.65
CA SER A 8 -33.84 53.46 -50.83
C SER A 8 -33.21 54.32 -49.75
N TRP A 9 -33.91 55.29 -49.19
CA TRP A 9 -33.38 56.14 -48.13
C TRP A 9 -33.30 55.38 -46.78
N LYS A 10 -34.26 54.53 -46.49
CA LYS A 10 -34.19 53.68 -45.29
C LYS A 10 -33.01 52.69 -45.36
N TRP A 11 -32.74 52.14 -46.53
CA TRP A 11 -31.60 51.27 -46.74
C TRP A 11 -30.26 52.01 -46.68
N GLY A 12 -30.21 53.23 -47.19
CA GLY A 12 -29.04 54.11 -47.06
C GLY A 12 -28.72 54.49 -45.63
N ILE A 13 -29.73 54.81 -44.82
CA ILE A 13 -29.57 55.09 -43.39
C ILE A 13 -29.16 53.85 -42.60
N LEU A 14 -29.70 52.67 -42.96
CA LEU A 14 -29.34 51.39 -42.37
C LEU A 14 -27.89 51.03 -42.70
N LEU A 15 -27.49 51.22 -43.96
CA LEU A 15 -26.12 50.97 -44.39
C LEU A 15 -25.11 51.93 -43.76
N LEU A 16 -25.47 53.23 -43.62
CA LEU A 16 -24.67 54.21 -42.91
C LEU A 16 -24.58 53.90 -41.40
N GLY A 17 -25.68 53.43 -40.81
CA GLY A 17 -25.68 52.97 -39.43
C GLY A 17 -24.79 51.74 -39.21
N ILE A 18 -24.84 50.79 -40.13
CA ILE A 18 -23.95 49.62 -40.09
C ILE A 18 -22.50 50.00 -40.35
N LEU A 19 -22.23 50.92 -41.29
CA LEU A 19 -20.89 51.46 -41.55
C LEU A 19 -20.36 52.29 -40.36
N MET A 20 -21.22 53.04 -39.64
CA MET A 20 -20.82 53.71 -38.39
C MET A 20 -20.57 52.73 -37.26
N ILE A 21 -21.34 51.67 -37.16
CA ILE A 21 -21.10 50.61 -36.20
C ILE A 21 -19.82 49.83 -36.52
N CYS A 22 -19.55 49.57 -37.78
CA CYS A 22 -18.33 48.93 -38.22
C CYS A 22 -17.06 49.82 -38.05
N ASN A 23 -17.19 51.15 -38.16
CA ASN A 23 -16.11 52.08 -37.91
C ASN A 23 -15.88 52.40 -36.41
N ALA A 24 -16.80 52.03 -35.56
CA ALA A 24 -16.65 52.10 -34.11
C ALA A 24 -16.06 50.85 -33.49
N ALA A 25 -15.52 49.92 -34.30
CA ALA A 25 -14.74 48.81 -33.75
C ALA A 25 -13.47 49.41 -33.14
N GLU A 26 -13.55 49.66 -31.83
CA GLU A 26 -12.35 50.04 -31.07
C GLU A 26 -11.25 49.03 -31.31
N LYS A 27 -10.10 49.51 -31.80
CA LYS A 27 -8.94 48.64 -31.94
C LYS A 27 -8.50 48.23 -30.54
N LEU A 28 -8.74 46.99 -30.20
CA LEU A 28 -8.29 46.38 -28.95
C LEU A 28 -6.86 45.84 -29.15
N TRP A 29 -6.06 46.00 -28.14
CA TRP A 29 -4.72 45.45 -28.04
C TRP A 29 -4.79 44.20 -27.16
N VAL A 30 -3.94 43.23 -27.42
CA VAL A 30 -3.77 42.06 -26.56
C VAL A 30 -2.64 42.35 -25.58
N THR A 31 -2.95 42.37 -24.31
CA THR A 31 -1.95 42.43 -23.23
C THR A 31 -1.60 41.04 -22.81
N VAL A 32 -0.33 40.72 -22.76
CA VAL A 32 0.19 39.43 -22.29
C VAL A 32 0.71 39.65 -20.88
N TYR A 33 0.17 38.86 -19.95
CA TYR A 33 0.58 38.82 -18.55
C TYR A 33 1.45 37.61 -18.32
N TYR A 34 2.61 37.79 -17.71
CA TYR A 34 3.53 36.72 -17.32
C TYR A 34 3.47 36.50 -15.81
N GLY A 35 3.55 35.22 -15.37
CA GLY A 35 3.51 34.87 -13.97
C GLY A 35 2.11 34.87 -13.36
N VAL A 36 1.08 34.64 -14.17
CA VAL A 36 -0.30 34.48 -13.69
C VAL A 36 -0.41 33.18 -12.91
N PRO A 37 -0.96 33.18 -11.67
CA PRO A 37 -1.08 32.00 -10.85
C PRO A 37 -2.26 31.11 -11.30
N VAL A 38 -2.14 30.52 -12.48
CA VAL A 38 -3.15 29.66 -13.07
C VAL A 38 -2.53 28.27 -13.32
N TRP A 39 -3.28 27.25 -13.04
CA TRP A 39 -2.87 25.86 -13.24
C TRP A 39 -4.02 25.04 -13.78
N LYS A 40 -3.68 23.87 -14.32
CA LYS A 40 -4.60 22.81 -14.69
C LYS A 40 -4.07 21.46 -14.21
N GLU A 41 -4.96 20.53 -13.96
CA GLU A 41 -4.58 19.15 -13.67
C GLU A 41 -3.79 18.57 -14.84
N ALA A 42 -2.67 17.94 -14.55
CA ALA A 42 -1.85 17.31 -15.55
C ALA A 42 -1.02 16.16 -14.94
N ASN A 43 -0.77 15.16 -15.75
CA ASN A 43 0.10 14.06 -15.38
C ASN A 43 1.53 14.37 -15.84
N THR A 44 2.49 14.11 -14.98
CA THR A 44 3.91 14.22 -15.29
C THR A 44 4.70 13.19 -14.49
N THR A 45 5.91 12.92 -14.93
CA THR A 45 6.84 12.10 -14.16
C THR A 45 7.39 12.92 -13.00
N LEU A 46 7.09 12.48 -11.77
CA LEU A 46 7.66 13.05 -10.55
C LEU A 46 9.04 12.46 -10.29
N PHE A 47 9.88 13.22 -9.62
CA PHE A 47 11.14 12.68 -9.11
C PHE A 47 11.03 12.41 -7.60
N CYS A 48 11.89 11.54 -7.08
CA CYS A 48 11.93 11.22 -5.67
C CYS A 48 13.03 11.98 -4.95
N ALA A 49 12.79 12.27 -3.68
CA ALA A 49 13.79 12.75 -2.74
C ALA A 49 13.83 11.83 -1.51
N SER A 50 14.99 11.58 -0.97
CA SER A 50 15.17 10.68 0.16
C SER A 50 16.44 11.04 0.93
N ASP A 51 16.44 10.73 2.25
CA ASP A 51 17.62 10.80 3.11
C ASP A 51 18.43 9.50 3.08
N ALA A 52 18.50 8.84 1.93
CA ALA A 52 19.22 7.59 1.74
C ALA A 52 20.70 7.71 2.12
N LYS A 53 21.17 6.70 2.85
CA LYS A 53 22.59 6.60 3.26
C LYS A 53 23.31 5.61 2.37
N ALA A 54 24.38 6.03 1.72
CA ALA A 54 25.13 5.22 0.78
C ALA A 54 25.75 3.94 1.37
N HIS A 55 25.83 3.85 2.69
CA HIS A 55 26.44 2.71 3.39
C HIS A 55 25.42 1.63 3.80
N ASP A 56 24.12 1.93 3.73
CA ASP A 56 23.09 0.97 4.09
C ASP A 56 22.79 0.03 2.94
N THR A 57 22.69 -1.26 3.23
CA THR A 57 22.38 -2.33 2.26
C THR A 57 20.89 -2.64 2.15
N GLU A 58 20.05 -1.83 2.77
CA GLU A 58 18.61 -1.95 2.66
C GLU A 58 18.15 -1.61 1.22
N VAL A 59 17.21 -2.41 0.67
CA VAL A 59 16.78 -2.31 -0.74
C VAL A 59 16.27 -0.92 -1.11
N HIS A 60 15.40 -0.33 -0.29
CA HIS A 60 14.87 1.00 -0.55
C HIS A 60 15.96 2.05 -0.49
N ASN A 61 16.90 1.90 0.44
CA ASN A 61 18.02 2.80 0.61
C ASN A 61 19.00 2.72 -0.56
N VAL A 62 19.33 1.52 -1.03
CA VAL A 62 20.18 1.30 -2.21
C VAL A 62 19.53 1.91 -3.46
N TRP A 63 18.25 1.64 -3.69
CA TRP A 63 17.52 2.19 -4.81
C TRP A 63 17.45 3.72 -4.74
N ALA A 64 17.13 4.29 -3.57
CA ALA A 64 17.02 5.73 -3.37
C ALA A 64 18.36 6.46 -3.57
N THR A 65 19.48 5.84 -3.25
CA THR A 65 20.82 6.39 -3.50
C THR A 65 21.06 6.62 -4.99
N HIS A 66 20.52 5.76 -5.86
CA HIS A 66 20.67 5.87 -7.31
C HIS A 66 19.58 6.67 -8.00
N ALA A 67 18.35 6.63 -7.47
CA ALA A 67 17.17 7.15 -8.13
C ALA A 67 16.65 8.46 -7.54
N CYS A 68 16.97 8.76 -6.28
CA CYS A 68 16.45 9.92 -5.56
C CYS A 68 17.52 10.97 -5.31
N VAL A 69 17.09 12.23 -5.29
CA VAL A 69 17.89 13.35 -4.82
C VAL A 69 17.82 13.49 -3.30
N PRO A 70 18.77 14.16 -2.64
CA PRO A 70 18.64 14.47 -1.22
C PRO A 70 17.38 15.30 -0.92
N THR A 71 16.82 15.13 0.27
CA THR A 71 15.68 15.94 0.72
C THR A 71 16.09 17.39 0.95
N ASP A 72 15.15 18.32 0.68
CA ASP A 72 15.34 19.72 1.02
C ASP A 72 15.29 19.89 2.56
N PRO A 73 16.32 20.46 3.21
CA PRO A 73 16.30 20.70 4.64
C PRO A 73 15.26 21.74 5.08
N ASN A 74 14.80 22.60 4.15
CA ASN A 74 13.80 23.64 4.40
C ASN A 74 12.59 23.50 3.45
N PRO A 75 11.74 22.49 3.66
CA PRO A 75 10.55 22.32 2.84
C PRO A 75 9.60 23.51 3.04
N GLN A 76 9.22 24.15 1.94
CA GLN A 76 8.29 25.27 1.96
C GLN A 76 6.89 24.78 1.64
N GLU A 77 5.92 25.24 2.44
CA GLU A 77 4.51 25.05 2.20
C GLU A 77 3.82 26.41 2.19
N ILE A 78 3.13 26.71 1.09
CA ILE A 78 2.47 27.99 0.90
C ILE A 78 0.97 27.78 0.88
N LEU A 79 0.27 28.44 1.79
CA LEU A 79 -1.18 28.43 1.82
C LEU A 79 -1.78 29.18 0.65
N LEU A 80 -2.78 28.59 0.03
CA LEU A 80 -3.53 29.17 -1.08
C LEU A 80 -4.96 29.45 -0.62
N ASN A 81 -5.48 30.65 -0.91
CA ASN A 81 -6.89 30.98 -0.66
C ASN A 81 -7.76 30.54 -1.84
N VAL A 82 -7.77 29.24 -2.12
CA VAL A 82 -8.51 28.66 -3.24
C VAL A 82 -9.21 27.39 -2.78
N SER A 83 -10.30 27.07 -3.47
CA SER A 83 -10.94 25.76 -3.38
C SER A 83 -10.47 24.94 -4.57
N GLU A 84 -10.10 23.69 -4.34
CA GLU A 84 -9.61 22.78 -5.38
C GLU A 84 -10.28 21.44 -5.25
N TYR A 85 -10.59 20.80 -6.38
CA TYR A 85 -11.20 19.49 -6.43
C TYR A 85 -10.12 18.40 -6.42
N PHE A 86 -10.26 17.41 -5.53
CA PHE A 86 -9.38 16.26 -5.42
C PHE A 86 -10.16 14.97 -5.63
N ASP A 87 -9.50 14.00 -6.24
CA ASP A 87 -10.03 12.64 -6.39
C ASP A 87 -8.90 11.62 -6.25
N ILE A 88 -8.84 10.95 -5.10
CA ILE A 88 -7.79 9.99 -4.79
C ILE A 88 -7.84 8.75 -5.70
N TRP A 89 -9.03 8.44 -6.23
CA TRP A 89 -9.27 7.24 -7.04
C TRP A 89 -8.78 7.40 -8.48
N LYS A 90 -8.53 8.63 -8.90
CA LYS A 90 -8.01 9.00 -10.23
C LYS A 90 -6.62 9.66 -10.16
N ASN A 91 -5.95 9.57 -9.03
CA ASN A 91 -4.65 10.20 -8.82
C ASN A 91 -3.53 9.38 -9.47
N ASN A 92 -2.89 9.94 -10.49
CA ASN A 92 -1.79 9.28 -11.20
C ASN A 92 -0.52 9.11 -10.36
N MET A 93 -0.36 9.85 -9.27
CA MET A 93 0.76 9.69 -8.33
C MET A 93 0.78 8.27 -7.75
N VAL A 94 -0.38 7.66 -7.52
CA VAL A 94 -0.52 6.29 -7.02
C VAL A 94 0.05 5.28 -8.01
N GLU A 95 -0.27 5.42 -9.30
CA GLU A 95 0.25 4.55 -10.36
C GLU A 95 1.77 4.67 -10.47
N GLN A 96 2.29 5.89 -10.43
CA GLN A 96 3.73 6.13 -10.51
C GLN A 96 4.46 5.54 -9.30
N MET A 97 3.96 5.74 -8.08
CA MET A 97 4.54 5.14 -6.89
C MET A 97 4.52 3.60 -6.97
N HIS A 98 3.44 3.03 -7.45
CA HIS A 98 3.31 1.59 -7.63
C HIS A 98 4.36 1.03 -8.58
N GLU A 99 4.55 1.67 -9.74
CA GLU A 99 5.58 1.30 -10.71
C GLU A 99 7.00 1.46 -10.15
N ASP A 100 7.27 2.51 -9.40
CA ASP A 100 8.56 2.76 -8.78
C ASP A 100 8.91 1.67 -7.75
N ILE A 101 7.96 1.29 -6.92
CA ILE A 101 8.16 0.23 -5.92
C ILE A 101 8.38 -1.13 -6.59
N ILE A 102 7.64 -1.44 -7.65
CA ILE A 102 7.86 -2.65 -8.44
C ILE A 102 9.25 -2.65 -9.07
N SER A 103 9.67 -1.54 -9.64
CA SER A 103 10.99 -1.38 -10.25
C SER A 103 12.12 -1.55 -9.22
N LEU A 104 11.95 -1.00 -8.03
CA LEU A 104 12.86 -1.16 -6.91
C LEU A 104 13.11 -2.65 -6.58
N TRP A 105 12.03 -3.40 -6.45
CA TRP A 105 12.11 -4.83 -6.17
C TRP A 105 12.74 -5.61 -7.32
N ASP A 106 12.36 -5.35 -8.57
CA ASP A 106 12.94 -5.98 -9.74
C ASP A 106 14.44 -5.72 -9.85
N GLN A 107 14.89 -4.50 -9.59
CA GLN A 107 16.30 -4.13 -9.61
C GLN A 107 17.09 -4.80 -8.48
N SER A 108 16.49 -4.95 -7.30
CA SER A 108 17.14 -5.62 -6.17
C SER A 108 17.39 -7.09 -6.41
N LEU A 109 16.53 -7.75 -7.21
CA LEU A 109 16.65 -9.18 -7.55
C LEU A 109 17.50 -9.45 -8.79
N LYS A 110 17.73 -8.44 -9.63
CA LYS A 110 18.44 -8.62 -10.92
C LYS A 110 19.83 -9.25 -10.79
N PRO A 111 20.70 -8.84 -9.83
CA PRO A 111 22.03 -9.43 -9.66
C PRO A 111 22.02 -10.72 -8.83
N CYS A 112 20.85 -11.17 -8.34
CA CYS A 112 20.75 -12.27 -7.40
C CYS A 112 20.59 -13.62 -8.10
N VAL A 113 20.83 -14.70 -7.35
CA VAL A 113 20.84 -16.08 -7.85
C VAL A 113 19.45 -16.50 -8.32
N GLU A 114 19.40 -17.14 -9.49
CA GLU A 114 18.20 -17.79 -10.02
C GLU A 114 18.09 -19.23 -9.53
N LEU A 115 16.93 -19.59 -9.01
CA LEU A 115 16.68 -20.90 -8.38
C LEU A 115 15.99 -21.91 -9.30
N THR A 116 16.02 -21.72 -10.62
CA THR A 116 15.43 -22.68 -11.58
C THR A 116 15.90 -24.12 -11.37
N PRO A 117 17.17 -24.42 -11.01
CA PRO A 117 17.61 -25.78 -10.72
C PRO A 117 16.89 -26.46 -9.55
N LEU A 118 16.22 -25.71 -8.66
CA LEU A 118 15.39 -26.26 -7.58
C LEU A 118 14.02 -26.75 -8.03
N CYS A 119 13.63 -26.50 -9.27
CA CYS A 119 12.36 -26.94 -9.83
C CYS A 119 12.41 -28.42 -10.20
N VAL A 120 12.65 -29.26 -9.23
CA VAL A 120 12.70 -30.71 -9.30
C VAL A 120 11.70 -31.34 -8.34
N THR A 121 11.44 -32.62 -8.46
CA THR A 121 10.61 -33.33 -7.49
C THR A 121 11.33 -33.40 -6.15
N LEU A 122 10.65 -32.99 -5.11
CA LEU A 122 11.10 -32.99 -3.73
C LEU A 122 10.51 -34.21 -3.01
N HIS A 123 11.31 -34.92 -2.25
CA HIS A 123 10.85 -35.97 -1.32
C HIS A 123 10.84 -35.37 0.09
N CYS A 124 9.66 -35.11 0.62
CA CYS A 124 9.49 -34.38 1.88
C CYS A 124 8.92 -35.27 2.97
N THR A 125 9.51 -35.15 4.14
CA THR A 125 9.04 -35.79 5.39
C THR A 125 8.80 -34.70 6.44
N ASP A 126 7.92 -35.00 7.39
CA ASP A 126 7.69 -34.08 8.50
C ASP A 126 8.94 -34.01 9.38
N VAL A 127 9.26 -32.82 9.84
CA VAL A 127 10.31 -32.65 10.84
C VAL A 127 9.76 -33.18 12.17
N ASN A 128 10.31 -34.30 12.64
CA ASN A 128 10.00 -34.82 13.96
C ASN A 128 10.57 -33.87 15.01
N ALA A 129 9.71 -33.00 15.52
CA ALA A 129 9.98 -32.41 16.83
C ALA A 129 10.02 -33.57 17.82
N THR A 130 11.19 -33.94 18.30
CA THR A 130 11.31 -34.87 19.43
C THR A 130 10.59 -34.21 20.58
N ILE A 131 9.38 -34.68 20.86
CA ILE A 131 8.68 -34.40 22.10
C ILE A 131 9.60 -34.96 23.19
N GLY A 132 10.29 -34.08 23.89
CA GLY A 132 11.01 -34.48 25.10
C GLY A 132 10.00 -35.21 25.98
N ASN A 133 10.26 -36.49 26.22
CA ASN A 133 9.54 -37.28 27.21
C ASN A 133 9.90 -36.73 28.61
N ASP A 134 9.39 -35.56 28.93
CA ASP A 134 9.22 -35.15 30.32
C ASP A 134 7.89 -35.71 30.81
N THR A 135 7.93 -36.98 31.15
CA THR A 135 6.98 -37.60 32.07
C THR A 135 7.21 -37.02 33.45
N SER A 136 6.77 -35.79 33.68
CA SER A 136 6.56 -35.27 35.03
C SER A 136 5.15 -34.70 35.11
N THR A 137 4.31 -35.55 35.71
CA THR A 137 3.08 -35.20 36.46
C THR A 137 2.17 -34.12 35.88
N ARG A 138 1.15 -34.60 35.16
CA ARG A 138 -0.13 -33.90 35.01
C ARG A 138 -0.71 -33.62 36.40
N ASN A 139 -0.44 -32.50 36.96
CA ASN A 139 -1.29 -31.88 37.95
C ASN A 139 -2.31 -31.00 37.21
N ASN A 140 -3.52 -31.54 37.06
CA ASN A 140 -4.72 -30.77 36.78
C ASN A 140 -4.89 -29.76 37.89
N ASN A 141 -4.65 -28.50 37.65
CA ASN A 141 -5.27 -27.31 38.24
C ASN A 141 -4.30 -26.12 38.10
N THR A 142 -4.41 -25.43 36.98
CA THR A 142 -4.31 -23.94 36.93
C THR A 142 -4.62 -23.52 35.48
N SER A 143 -5.84 -23.11 35.29
CA SER A 143 -6.23 -22.22 34.17
C SER A 143 -5.51 -20.91 34.36
N ASN A 144 -4.54 -20.63 33.51
CA ASN A 144 -4.00 -19.33 33.11
C ASN A 144 -2.48 -19.42 32.87
N SER A 145 -2.11 -20.04 31.77
CA SER A 145 -0.86 -19.70 31.10
C SER A 145 -1.15 -19.69 29.61
N SER A 146 -0.88 -18.55 28.98
CA SER A 146 -0.89 -18.40 27.54
C SER A 146 -0.10 -19.54 26.90
N SER A 147 -0.81 -20.56 26.42
CA SER A 147 -0.22 -21.61 25.60
C SER A 147 0.19 -20.94 24.28
N LEU A 148 1.45 -20.48 24.20
CA LEU A 148 2.14 -20.28 22.94
C LEU A 148 2.10 -21.63 22.26
N GLU A 149 1.14 -21.78 21.36
CA GLU A 149 0.85 -23.05 20.70
C GLU A 149 2.11 -23.50 19.97
N MET A 150 2.43 -24.75 20.14
CA MET A 150 3.48 -25.39 19.37
C MET A 150 3.05 -25.40 17.91
N MET A 151 4.01 -25.22 17.01
CA MET A 151 3.74 -25.26 15.57
C MET A 151 3.05 -26.60 15.23
N GLU A 152 1.99 -26.54 14.45
CA GLU A 152 1.28 -27.73 14.00
C GLU A 152 2.24 -28.73 13.31
N LYS A 153 2.03 -30.01 13.57
CA LYS A 153 2.81 -31.06 12.92
C LYS A 153 2.65 -30.97 11.40
N GLY A 154 3.77 -30.92 10.68
CA GLY A 154 3.80 -30.87 9.23
C GLY A 154 3.85 -29.47 8.61
N GLU A 155 3.88 -28.39 9.39
CA GLU A 155 4.09 -27.03 8.86
C GLU A 155 5.50 -26.81 8.30
N ILE A 156 6.51 -27.48 8.84
CA ILE A 156 7.87 -27.51 8.29
C ILE A 156 8.17 -28.93 7.83
N LYS A 157 8.65 -29.03 6.61
CA LYS A 157 9.06 -30.30 6.02
C LYS A 157 10.55 -30.29 5.67
N ASN A 158 11.19 -31.43 5.93
CA ASN A 158 12.55 -31.69 5.47
C ASN A 158 12.45 -32.39 4.11
N CYS A 159 12.92 -31.71 3.08
CA CYS A 159 12.83 -32.17 1.70
C CYS A 159 14.20 -32.53 1.18
N SER A 160 14.32 -33.69 0.55
CA SER A 160 15.50 -34.11 -0.21
C SER A 160 15.24 -33.97 -1.70
N PHE A 161 16.26 -33.61 -2.44
CA PHE A 161 16.23 -33.44 -3.88
C PHE A 161 17.57 -33.72 -4.51
N ASN A 162 17.54 -34.06 -5.78
CA ASN A 162 18.74 -34.38 -6.57
C ASN A 162 19.11 -33.16 -7.40
N ILE A 163 20.35 -32.71 -7.28
CA ILE A 163 20.93 -31.63 -8.08
C ILE A 163 22.10 -32.17 -8.88
N THR A 164 22.22 -31.73 -10.12
CA THR A 164 23.41 -31.99 -10.96
C THR A 164 24.44 -30.91 -10.64
N THR A 165 25.57 -31.32 -10.05
CA THR A 165 26.71 -30.46 -9.76
C THR A 165 27.88 -30.78 -10.64
N ASP A 166 28.54 -29.76 -11.21
CA ASP A 166 29.80 -29.75 -11.95
C ASP A 166 29.89 -30.57 -13.26
N MET A 167 30.96 -30.31 -13.98
CA MET A 167 31.30 -30.80 -15.33
C MET A 167 31.32 -32.34 -15.52
N ARG A 168 30.92 -33.12 -14.54
CA ARG A 168 30.91 -34.58 -14.59
C ARG A 168 29.54 -35.20 -14.37
N ASP A 169 28.44 -34.49 -14.58
CA ASP A 169 27.08 -35.01 -14.42
C ASP A 169 26.84 -35.78 -13.10
N ARG A 170 27.53 -35.39 -12.05
CA ARG A 170 27.37 -36.01 -10.75
C ARG A 170 26.07 -35.49 -10.11
N VAL A 171 25.11 -36.40 -10.01
CA VAL A 171 23.89 -36.14 -9.23
C VAL A 171 24.22 -36.23 -7.74
N GLN A 172 24.00 -35.15 -7.03
CA GLN A 172 24.17 -35.09 -5.58
C GLN A 172 22.82 -34.93 -4.91
N LYS A 173 22.60 -35.69 -3.84
CA LYS A 173 21.39 -35.56 -3.01
C LYS A 173 21.61 -34.49 -1.97
N GLU A 174 20.71 -33.48 -1.95
CA GLU A 174 20.75 -32.37 -1.02
C GLU A 174 19.47 -32.29 -0.21
N TYR A 175 19.51 -31.58 0.88
CA TYR A 175 18.41 -31.43 1.83
C TYR A 175 18.16 -29.96 2.17
N ALA A 176 16.89 -29.58 2.24
CA ALA A 176 16.47 -28.25 2.68
C ALA A 176 15.15 -28.32 3.45
N LEU A 177 14.93 -27.36 4.33
CA LEU A 177 13.63 -27.17 4.99
C LEU A 177 12.77 -26.24 4.16
N PHE A 178 11.53 -26.63 3.97
CA PHE A 178 10.50 -25.82 3.35
C PHE A 178 9.27 -25.74 4.24
N TYR A 179 8.57 -24.61 4.19
CA TYR A 179 7.26 -24.47 4.80
C TYR A 179 6.19 -25.10 3.92
N LYS A 180 5.15 -25.61 4.55
CA LYS A 180 3.99 -26.22 3.86
C LYS A 180 3.35 -25.29 2.84
N LEU A 181 3.31 -23.98 3.10
CA LEU A 181 2.77 -22.99 2.17
C LEU A 181 3.57 -22.83 0.87
N ASP A 182 4.83 -23.25 0.86
CA ASP A 182 5.75 -23.10 -0.27
C ASP A 182 5.77 -24.30 -1.20
N ILE A 183 5.20 -25.42 -0.79
CA ILE A 183 5.22 -26.69 -1.52
C ILE A 183 3.81 -27.20 -1.81
N ARG A 184 3.68 -27.92 -2.91
CA ARG A 184 2.45 -28.61 -3.30
C ARG A 184 2.72 -30.07 -3.58
N LYS A 185 1.76 -30.93 -3.29
CA LYS A 185 1.84 -32.35 -3.64
C LYS A 185 1.84 -32.56 -5.15
N ILE A 186 2.65 -33.51 -5.61
CA ILE A 186 2.71 -33.93 -7.01
C ILE A 186 2.25 -35.39 -7.08
N GLY A 187 1.21 -35.65 -7.88
CA GLY A 187 0.67 -37.01 -8.06
C GLY A 187 0.02 -37.61 -6.81
N ASN A 188 -0.08 -38.92 -6.78
CA ASN A 188 -0.71 -39.70 -5.71
C ASN A 188 0.27 -40.14 -4.60
N ASP A 189 1.54 -39.89 -4.76
CA ASP A 189 2.55 -40.23 -3.75
C ASP A 189 2.49 -39.26 -2.58
N SER A 190 2.44 -39.80 -1.36
CA SER A 190 2.29 -39.01 -0.14
C SER A 190 3.48 -38.10 0.16
N ASN A 191 4.66 -38.44 -0.36
CA ASN A 191 5.93 -37.78 -0.05
C ASN A 191 6.51 -36.95 -1.21
N SER A 192 5.86 -36.94 -2.37
CA SER A 192 6.33 -36.20 -3.55
C SER A 192 5.74 -34.81 -3.61
N TYR A 193 6.59 -33.80 -3.62
CA TYR A 193 6.23 -32.39 -3.61
C TYR A 193 7.02 -31.63 -4.69
N GLY A 194 6.51 -30.46 -5.02
CA GLY A 194 7.20 -29.47 -5.83
C GLY A 194 7.03 -28.08 -5.25
N LEU A 195 7.92 -27.18 -5.57
CA LEU A 195 7.78 -25.77 -5.19
C LEU A 195 6.60 -25.13 -5.91
N ILE A 196 5.82 -24.34 -5.20
CA ILE A 196 4.54 -23.83 -5.69
C ILE A 196 4.66 -22.94 -6.92
N SER A 197 5.76 -22.20 -7.05
CA SER A 197 5.96 -21.20 -8.12
C SER A 197 6.75 -21.73 -9.33
N CYS A 198 7.25 -22.97 -9.31
CA CYS A 198 8.14 -23.48 -10.35
C CYS A 198 7.52 -23.58 -11.75
N ASN A 199 6.22 -23.86 -11.83
CA ASN A 199 5.56 -24.05 -13.13
C ASN A 199 5.10 -22.74 -13.79
N THR A 200 5.09 -21.65 -13.03
CA THR A 200 4.49 -20.38 -13.46
C THR A 200 5.44 -19.21 -13.47
N SER A 201 6.60 -19.34 -12.82
CA SER A 201 7.46 -18.17 -12.55
C SER A 201 8.94 -18.53 -12.54
N VAL A 202 9.76 -17.58 -12.96
CA VAL A 202 11.19 -17.59 -12.68
C VAL A 202 11.39 -17.17 -11.23
N ILE A 203 12.10 -18.01 -10.46
CA ILE A 203 12.35 -17.79 -9.04
C ILE A 203 13.76 -17.24 -8.86
N LYS A 204 13.88 -16.09 -8.22
CA LYS A 204 15.16 -15.52 -7.80
C LYS A 204 15.26 -15.46 -6.29
N GLN A 205 16.42 -15.84 -5.76
CA GLN A 205 16.71 -15.69 -4.34
C GLN A 205 17.04 -14.23 -4.04
N ALA A 206 16.39 -13.62 -3.04
CA ALA A 206 16.81 -12.32 -2.56
C ALA A 206 18.25 -12.37 -2.05
N CYS A 207 19.04 -11.34 -2.36
CA CYS A 207 20.43 -11.28 -1.94
C CYS A 207 20.52 -11.23 -0.40
N PRO A 208 21.25 -12.13 0.27
CA PRO A 208 21.20 -12.27 1.73
C PRO A 208 21.68 -11.05 2.51
N LYS A 209 22.44 -10.16 1.87
CA LYS A 209 23.01 -8.95 2.48
C LYS A 209 22.06 -7.75 2.39
N VAL A 210 20.94 -7.86 1.69
CA VAL A 210 20.02 -6.76 1.42
C VAL A 210 18.78 -6.91 2.29
N SER A 211 18.42 -5.87 3.03
CA SER A 211 17.22 -5.83 3.85
C SER A 211 16.07 -5.18 3.08
N PHE A 212 14.83 -5.43 3.52
CA PHE A 212 13.62 -4.91 2.90
C PHE A 212 12.86 -3.93 3.82
N GLU A 213 13.55 -3.32 4.76
CA GLU A 213 12.95 -2.33 5.65
C GLU A 213 12.72 -1.01 4.91
N PRO A 214 11.47 -0.53 4.77
CA PRO A 214 11.18 0.64 3.98
C PRO A 214 11.67 1.93 4.64
N ILE A 215 12.24 2.83 3.84
CA ILE A 215 12.64 4.17 4.23
C ILE A 215 11.65 5.20 3.67
N PRO A 216 11.48 6.38 4.31
CA PRO A 216 10.63 7.43 3.77
C PRO A 216 11.10 7.93 2.40
N ILE A 217 10.17 8.01 1.45
CA ILE A 217 10.41 8.55 0.10
C ILE A 217 9.46 9.73 -0.11
N HIS A 218 10.00 10.83 -0.61
CA HIS A 218 9.24 12.02 -0.99
C HIS A 218 9.10 12.06 -2.52
N TYR A 219 7.91 12.38 -3.01
CA TYR A 219 7.67 12.62 -4.42
C TYR A 219 7.62 14.12 -4.68
N CYS A 220 8.38 14.60 -5.66
CA CYS A 220 8.55 16.01 -5.96
C CYS A 220 8.14 16.32 -7.39
N ALA A 221 7.57 17.51 -7.57
CA ALA A 221 7.19 18.01 -8.88
C ALA A 221 8.40 18.59 -9.64
N PRO A 222 8.53 18.30 -10.95
CA PRO A 222 9.53 18.92 -11.79
C PRO A 222 9.18 20.39 -12.09
N ALA A 223 10.13 21.11 -12.67
CA ALA A 223 9.92 22.50 -13.09
C ALA A 223 8.69 22.64 -14.01
N GLY A 224 7.91 23.69 -13.81
CA GLY A 224 6.65 23.95 -14.52
C GLY A 224 5.43 23.22 -13.96
N PHE A 225 5.61 22.39 -12.93
CA PHE A 225 4.55 21.68 -12.22
C PHE A 225 4.59 21.98 -10.73
N ALA A 226 3.49 21.73 -10.06
CA ALA A 226 3.39 21.87 -8.61
C ALA A 226 2.55 20.77 -8.02
N ILE A 227 2.73 20.52 -6.73
CA ILE A 227 1.90 19.62 -5.96
C ILE A 227 0.99 20.46 -5.07
N LEU A 228 -0.31 20.27 -5.21
CA LEU A 228 -1.31 20.82 -4.31
C LEU A 228 -1.60 19.83 -3.20
N LYS A 229 -1.72 20.33 -1.98
CA LYS A 229 -2.00 19.54 -0.79
C LYS A 229 -3.33 19.99 -0.17
N CYS A 230 -4.25 19.05 -0.01
CA CYS A 230 -5.46 19.27 0.76
C CYS A 230 -5.16 19.19 2.25
N ARG A 231 -5.49 20.24 2.99
CA ARG A 231 -5.28 20.36 4.43
C ARG A 231 -6.54 20.20 5.25
N ASP A 232 -7.66 19.90 4.61
CA ASP A 232 -8.90 19.63 5.33
C ASP A 232 -8.75 18.34 6.14
N LYS A 233 -8.88 18.46 7.47
CA LYS A 233 -8.62 17.36 8.41
C LYS A 233 -9.54 16.16 8.26
N LYS A 234 -10.76 16.41 7.78
CA LYS A 234 -11.81 15.40 7.56
C LYS A 234 -12.04 15.09 6.08
N PHE A 235 -11.05 15.38 5.23
CA PHE A 235 -11.20 15.15 3.79
C PHE A 235 -11.43 13.67 3.47
N ASN A 236 -12.56 13.38 2.81
CA ASN A 236 -13.01 12.03 2.50
C ASN A 236 -12.38 11.42 1.23
N GLY A 237 -11.53 12.16 0.54
CA GLY A 237 -10.80 11.68 -0.64
C GLY A 237 -11.35 12.18 -1.97
N THR A 238 -12.60 12.61 -2.06
CA THR A 238 -13.22 13.11 -3.29
C THR A 238 -14.00 14.40 -3.03
N GLY A 239 -13.94 15.32 -3.97
CA GLY A 239 -14.68 16.57 -3.89
C GLY A 239 -13.81 17.78 -3.65
N PRO A 240 -14.44 18.94 -3.37
CA PRO A 240 -13.74 20.19 -3.13
C PRO A 240 -13.03 20.19 -1.78
N CYS A 241 -11.79 20.65 -1.77
CA CYS A 241 -11.02 20.95 -0.57
C CYS A 241 -10.91 22.47 -0.42
N GLN A 242 -11.22 22.99 0.78
CA GLN A 242 -11.26 24.43 1.03
C GLN A 242 -9.92 24.98 1.54
N ASN A 243 -9.13 24.15 2.21
CA ASN A 243 -7.84 24.54 2.75
C ASN A 243 -6.74 23.86 1.93
N VAL A 244 -6.25 24.56 0.91
CA VAL A 244 -5.27 24.06 -0.04
C VAL A 244 -3.95 24.77 0.16
N SER A 245 -2.88 24.03 0.13
CA SER A 245 -1.51 24.56 0.06
C SER A 245 -0.78 24.01 -1.14
N THR A 246 0.32 24.65 -1.51
CA THR A 246 1.26 24.14 -2.50
C THR A 246 2.53 23.71 -1.82
N VAL A 247 3.05 22.58 -2.25
CA VAL A 247 4.32 22.02 -1.79
C VAL A 247 5.15 21.60 -3.01
N GLN A 248 6.45 21.59 -2.87
CA GLN A 248 7.34 21.06 -3.91
C GLN A 248 7.38 19.53 -3.87
N CYS A 249 7.37 18.97 -2.67
CA CYS A 249 7.44 17.54 -2.43
C CYS A 249 6.36 17.10 -1.43
N THR A 250 5.98 15.83 -1.52
CA THR A 250 5.13 15.20 -0.50
C THR A 250 5.89 15.02 0.80
N HIS A 251 5.17 14.69 1.89
CA HIS A 251 5.83 14.20 3.10
C HIS A 251 6.56 12.87 2.83
N GLY A 252 7.42 12.45 3.74
CA GLY A 252 8.09 11.14 3.64
C GLY A 252 7.10 10.01 3.80
N ILE A 253 6.92 9.22 2.75
CA ILE A 253 6.01 8.09 2.70
C ILE A 253 6.84 6.81 2.78
N ARG A 254 6.60 5.99 3.79
CA ARG A 254 7.20 4.66 3.87
C ARG A 254 6.43 3.68 3.00
N PRO A 255 7.05 3.06 1.99
CA PRO A 255 6.38 2.13 1.09
C PRO A 255 6.20 0.75 1.74
N VAL A 256 5.42 0.69 2.80
CA VAL A 256 5.14 -0.56 3.53
C VAL A 256 4.20 -1.43 2.70
N VAL A 257 4.65 -2.65 2.42
CA VAL A 257 3.87 -3.67 1.70
C VAL A 257 3.18 -4.55 2.72
N SER A 258 1.87 -4.41 2.83
CA SER A 258 1.04 -5.20 3.74
C SER A 258 -0.36 -5.41 3.14
N THR A 259 -1.09 -6.37 3.68
CA THR A 259 -2.49 -6.63 3.31
C THR A 259 -3.39 -6.49 4.52
N GLN A 260 -4.65 -6.16 4.32
CA GLN A 260 -5.69 -5.98 5.32
C GLN A 260 -5.48 -4.80 6.28
N LEU A 261 -4.32 -4.71 6.92
CA LEU A 261 -3.95 -3.66 7.85
C LEU A 261 -2.89 -2.76 7.21
N LEU A 262 -3.06 -1.46 7.35
CA LEU A 262 -2.07 -0.47 6.94
C LEU A 262 -1.13 -0.19 8.11
N LEU A 263 0.15 -0.40 7.90
CA LEU A 263 1.18 -0.31 8.93
C LEU A 263 2.05 0.95 8.75
N ASN A 264 2.41 1.57 9.86
CA ASN A 264 3.36 2.68 9.92
C ASN A 264 3.05 3.87 8.99
N GLY A 265 1.77 4.06 8.67
CA GLY A 265 1.28 5.16 7.86
C GLY A 265 0.93 6.41 8.67
N SER A 266 0.31 7.38 8.01
CA SER A 266 -0.16 8.61 8.63
C SER A 266 -1.48 8.40 9.37
N LEU A 267 -1.62 9.07 10.50
CA LEU A 267 -2.85 9.10 11.29
C LEU A 267 -3.70 10.31 10.90
N ALA A 268 -5.02 10.17 11.06
CA ALA A 268 -5.93 11.31 10.98
C ALA A 268 -5.76 12.23 12.21
N GLU A 269 -5.93 13.54 12.01
CA GLU A 269 -5.66 14.52 13.07
C GLU A 269 -6.75 14.56 14.14
N GLU A 270 -8.02 14.39 13.77
CA GLU A 270 -9.16 14.55 14.67
C GLU A 270 -9.89 13.24 14.94
N GLU A 271 -10.47 12.66 13.93
CA GLU A 271 -11.31 11.47 14.03
C GLU A 271 -10.98 10.46 12.94
N VAL A 272 -11.44 9.24 13.10
CA VAL A 272 -11.34 8.20 12.05
C VAL A 272 -11.98 8.72 10.77
N VAL A 273 -11.30 8.53 9.65
CA VAL A 273 -11.81 8.91 8.32
C VAL A 273 -12.01 7.67 7.47
N ILE A 274 -13.16 7.60 6.81
CA ILE A 274 -13.54 6.52 5.92
C ILE A 274 -13.55 7.04 4.49
N ARG A 275 -12.84 6.37 3.59
CA ARG A 275 -12.72 6.73 2.18
C ARG A 275 -13.14 5.58 1.28
N SER A 276 -13.99 5.89 0.32
CA SER A 276 -14.39 4.96 -0.74
C SER A 276 -14.73 5.73 -2.02
N ALA A 277 -14.49 5.12 -3.17
CA ALA A 277 -14.89 5.72 -4.44
C ALA A 277 -16.41 5.88 -4.55
N ASN A 278 -17.15 4.93 -4.01
CA ASN A 278 -18.60 4.96 -3.90
C ASN A 278 -19.04 4.02 -2.77
N ILE A 279 -19.40 4.57 -1.64
CA ILE A 279 -19.79 3.80 -0.46
C ILE A 279 -21.08 2.98 -0.67
N SER A 280 -21.94 3.40 -1.58
CA SER A 280 -23.16 2.68 -1.93
C SER A 280 -22.87 1.42 -2.76
N ASN A 281 -21.76 1.39 -3.45
CA ASN A 281 -21.32 0.24 -4.24
C ASN A 281 -20.41 -0.67 -3.40
N ASN A 282 -20.93 -1.84 -3.06
CA ASN A 282 -20.20 -2.84 -2.27
C ASN A 282 -18.96 -3.43 -2.98
N ALA A 283 -18.84 -3.27 -4.29
CA ALA A 283 -17.65 -3.68 -5.04
C ALA A 283 -16.46 -2.73 -4.84
N LYS A 284 -16.68 -1.54 -4.29
CA LYS A 284 -15.62 -0.56 -4.05
C LYS A 284 -14.98 -0.76 -2.69
N VAL A 285 -13.66 -0.72 -2.68
CA VAL A 285 -12.84 -0.83 -1.48
C VAL A 285 -13.09 0.35 -0.55
N ILE A 286 -13.05 0.08 0.73
CA ILE A 286 -13.16 1.07 1.79
C ILE A 286 -11.79 1.17 2.47
N ILE A 287 -11.20 2.35 2.46
CA ILE A 287 -9.96 2.64 3.17
C ILE A 287 -10.31 3.40 4.44
N VAL A 288 -9.92 2.85 5.58
CA VAL A 288 -10.11 3.46 6.90
C VAL A 288 -8.79 4.02 7.39
N GLN A 289 -8.76 5.29 7.74
CA GLN A 289 -7.63 5.94 8.39
C GLN A 289 -7.95 6.17 9.86
N LEU A 290 -7.10 5.62 10.74
CA LEU A 290 -7.26 5.77 12.18
C LEU A 290 -6.71 7.11 12.67
N ASN A 291 -7.26 7.62 13.76
CA ASN A 291 -6.74 8.79 14.47
C ASN A 291 -5.76 8.41 15.60
N THR A 292 -5.80 7.16 16.02
CA THR A 292 -4.91 6.61 17.05
C THR A 292 -4.40 5.27 16.57
N SER A 293 -3.09 5.06 16.61
CA SER A 293 -2.50 3.80 16.19
C SER A 293 -2.70 2.70 17.22
N VAL A 294 -2.77 1.47 16.73
CA VAL A 294 -2.76 0.26 17.55
C VAL A 294 -1.46 -0.47 17.30
N GLU A 295 -0.71 -0.71 18.35
CA GLU A 295 0.55 -1.46 18.25
C GLU A 295 0.30 -2.93 17.94
N ILE A 296 1.07 -3.47 17.01
CA ILE A 296 1.15 -4.88 16.70
C ILE A 296 2.58 -5.36 16.87
N ASN A 297 2.79 -6.30 17.76
CA ASN A 297 4.10 -6.84 18.10
C ASN A 297 4.19 -8.28 17.61
N CYS A 298 5.03 -8.52 16.63
CA CYS A 298 5.16 -9.81 15.96
C CYS A 298 6.51 -10.44 16.28
N THR A 299 6.49 -11.74 16.53
CA THR A 299 7.67 -12.52 16.91
C THR A 299 7.70 -13.82 16.12
N ARG A 300 8.89 -14.14 15.59
CA ARG A 300 9.24 -15.49 15.16
C ARG A 300 10.33 -16.02 16.08
N PRO A 301 10.04 -17.02 16.91
CA PRO A 301 11.02 -17.59 17.83
C PRO A 301 12.23 -18.17 17.13
N ASN A 302 13.35 -18.22 17.81
CA ASN A 302 14.60 -18.75 17.28
C ASN A 302 14.55 -20.28 17.14
N TYR A 303 14.68 -20.80 15.92
CA TYR A 303 14.79 -22.24 15.65
C TYR A 303 15.50 -22.56 14.33
N LYS A 304 16.10 -21.57 13.69
CA LYS A 304 16.72 -21.75 12.37
C LYS A 304 18.17 -21.34 12.33
N THR A 305 18.95 -22.12 11.61
CA THR A 305 20.26 -21.75 11.09
C THR A 305 20.23 -21.75 9.56
N ARG A 306 21.26 -21.19 8.96
CA ARG A 306 21.44 -21.14 7.51
C ARG A 306 22.48 -22.16 7.06
N THR A 307 22.29 -22.70 5.87
CA THR A 307 23.29 -23.49 5.17
C THR A 307 23.24 -23.15 3.68
N GLY A 308 24.41 -23.04 3.07
CA GLY A 308 24.51 -22.85 1.62
C GLY A 308 24.50 -24.19 0.92
N VAL A 309 23.61 -24.36 -0.04
CA VAL A 309 23.51 -25.54 -0.90
C VAL A 309 23.89 -25.13 -2.33
N ARG A 310 24.86 -25.80 -2.92
CA ARG A 310 25.22 -25.56 -4.33
C ARG A 310 24.17 -26.19 -5.24
N ILE A 311 23.59 -25.39 -6.13
CA ILE A 311 22.47 -25.80 -6.98
C ILE A 311 22.80 -25.88 -8.47
N GLY A 312 24.07 -25.71 -8.83
CA GLY A 312 24.53 -25.82 -10.23
C GLY A 312 26.03 -25.61 -10.38
N PRO A 313 26.55 -25.74 -11.60
CA PRO A 313 27.94 -25.47 -11.89
C PRO A 313 28.24 -23.96 -11.66
N GLY A 314 29.26 -23.68 -10.84
CA GLY A 314 29.68 -22.32 -10.52
C GLY A 314 29.44 -21.93 -9.07
N ILE A 315 29.31 -20.61 -8.84
CA ILE A 315 29.24 -19.99 -7.50
C ILE A 315 27.79 -19.93 -6.95
N ALA A 316 26.81 -20.40 -7.71
CA ALA A 316 25.42 -20.32 -7.33
C ALA A 316 25.13 -21.13 -6.06
N SER A 317 24.72 -20.44 -4.99
CA SER A 317 24.41 -21.05 -3.69
C SER A 317 22.98 -20.69 -3.29
N PHE A 318 22.18 -21.73 -3.06
CA PHE A 318 20.89 -21.61 -2.44
C PHE A 318 21.03 -21.59 -0.93
N ILE A 319 20.49 -20.58 -0.27
CA ILE A 319 20.50 -20.48 1.19
C ILE A 319 19.30 -21.22 1.76
N ALA A 320 19.55 -22.39 2.34
CA ALA A 320 18.53 -23.21 2.97
C ALA A 320 18.48 -23.01 4.49
N GLY A 321 17.29 -23.20 5.07
CA GLY A 321 17.13 -23.28 6.52
C GLY A 321 17.44 -24.68 7.04
N ARG A 322 17.96 -24.73 8.26
CA ARG A 322 18.05 -25.95 9.08
C ARG A 322 17.48 -25.70 10.46
N VAL A 323 16.86 -26.70 11.05
CA VAL A 323 16.45 -26.66 12.45
C VAL A 323 17.65 -27.05 13.31
N THR A 324 17.97 -26.23 14.31
CA THR A 324 19.02 -26.52 15.29
C THR A 324 18.38 -27.05 16.57
N GLY A 325 18.88 -28.20 17.01
CA GLY A 325 18.57 -28.78 18.30
C GLY A 325 17.26 -29.58 18.39
N THR A 326 17.08 -30.21 19.51
CA THR A 326 15.92 -31.01 19.90
C THR A 326 14.79 -30.16 20.51
N GLY A 327 14.82 -28.85 20.27
CA GLY A 327 13.86 -27.91 20.88
C GLY A 327 12.50 -27.91 20.18
N ASN A 328 11.46 -27.62 20.97
CA ASN A 328 10.11 -27.40 20.44
C ASN A 328 10.07 -26.21 19.50
N ILE A 329 9.70 -26.44 18.24
CA ILE A 329 9.51 -25.39 17.26
C ILE A 329 8.22 -24.65 17.62
N ARG A 330 8.34 -23.36 17.96
CA ARG A 330 7.21 -22.51 18.31
C ARG A 330 6.73 -21.76 17.09
N GLN A 331 5.42 -21.59 17.02
CA GLN A 331 4.78 -20.83 15.95
C GLN A 331 5.10 -19.34 16.07
N ALA A 332 5.26 -18.66 14.92
CA ALA A 332 5.29 -17.21 14.87
C ALA A 332 3.90 -16.65 15.23
N TYR A 333 3.88 -15.49 15.86
CA TYR A 333 2.65 -14.88 16.34
C TYR A 333 2.75 -13.35 16.39
N CYS A 334 1.59 -12.71 16.38
CA CYS A 334 1.47 -11.27 16.63
C CYS A 334 0.55 -11.01 17.82
N ASN A 335 0.92 -10.09 18.68
CA ASN A 335 0.14 -9.66 19.83
C ASN A 335 -0.41 -8.25 19.62
N ILE A 336 -1.67 -8.08 19.93
CA ILE A 336 -2.39 -6.81 19.87
C ILE A 336 -3.15 -6.61 21.16
N ASN A 337 -3.14 -5.40 21.70
CA ASN A 337 -3.94 -5.08 22.88
C ASN A 337 -5.43 -5.09 22.53
N ARG A 338 -6.19 -5.98 23.19
CA ARG A 338 -7.61 -6.18 22.94
C ARG A 338 -8.46 -4.94 23.20
N ALA A 339 -8.19 -4.24 24.30
CA ALA A 339 -8.96 -3.06 24.65
C ALA A 339 -8.76 -1.92 23.65
N LYS A 340 -7.51 -1.71 23.21
CA LYS A 340 -7.19 -0.72 22.18
C LYS A 340 -7.85 -1.07 20.84
N TRP A 341 -7.80 -2.35 20.46
CA TRP A 341 -8.42 -2.81 19.21
C TRP A 341 -9.94 -2.66 19.22
N ASN A 342 -10.60 -3.08 20.31
CA ASN A 342 -12.05 -2.93 20.46
C ASN A 342 -12.48 -1.46 20.44
N ASN A 343 -11.73 -0.58 21.09
CA ASN A 343 -11.99 0.85 21.02
C ASN A 343 -11.85 1.39 19.58
N THR A 344 -10.87 0.90 18.84
CA THR A 344 -10.68 1.25 17.42
C THR A 344 -11.87 0.80 16.57
N LEU A 345 -12.31 -0.45 16.72
CA LEU A 345 -13.50 -0.94 16.01
C LEU A 345 -14.76 -0.16 16.38
N LYS A 346 -14.91 0.22 17.66
CA LYS A 346 -16.02 1.09 18.09
C LYS A 346 -16.01 2.42 17.36
N GLN A 347 -14.86 3.10 17.29
CA GLN A 347 -14.72 4.37 16.57
C GLN A 347 -15.05 4.22 15.07
N ILE A 348 -14.64 3.12 14.45
CA ILE A 348 -14.97 2.82 13.05
C ILE A 348 -16.49 2.64 12.88
N VAL A 349 -17.12 1.88 13.77
CA VAL A 349 -18.57 1.66 13.76
C VAL A 349 -19.33 2.98 13.94
N ASP A 350 -18.91 3.80 14.90
CA ASP A 350 -19.53 5.10 15.14
C ASP A 350 -19.43 5.99 13.90
N LYS A 351 -18.27 5.97 13.24
CA LYS A 351 -18.04 6.72 12.00
C LYS A 351 -18.84 6.17 10.81
N LEU A 352 -18.97 4.86 10.68
CA LEU A 352 -19.83 4.24 9.67
C LEU A 352 -21.29 4.64 9.84
N ARG A 353 -21.77 4.73 11.08
CA ARG A 353 -23.14 5.13 11.40
C ARG A 353 -23.48 6.60 11.11
N GLU A 354 -22.49 7.45 10.96
CA GLU A 354 -22.71 8.82 10.46
C GLU A 354 -23.15 8.81 8.99
N ILE A 355 -22.77 7.79 8.23
CA ILE A 355 -23.21 7.60 6.85
C ILE A 355 -24.68 7.15 6.86
N GLU A 356 -25.52 7.86 6.14
CA GLU A 356 -26.97 7.61 6.12
C GLU A 356 -27.32 6.17 5.76
N LEU A 357 -26.57 5.57 4.86
CA LEU A 357 -26.75 4.17 4.43
C LEU A 357 -26.66 3.16 5.60
N PHE A 358 -25.86 3.46 6.62
CA PHE A 358 -25.57 2.53 7.74
C PHE A 358 -26.14 2.98 9.08
N ARG A 359 -26.79 4.14 9.13
CA ARG A 359 -27.24 4.81 10.38
C ARG A 359 -28.03 3.90 11.32
N ASN A 360 -28.89 3.05 10.79
CA ASN A 360 -29.79 2.21 11.58
C ASN A 360 -29.51 0.71 11.44
N LYS A 361 -28.31 0.34 10.99
CA LYS A 361 -27.96 -1.04 10.71
C LYS A 361 -27.06 -1.64 11.80
N THR A 362 -27.18 -2.94 11.98
CA THR A 362 -26.20 -3.72 12.74
C THR A 362 -24.96 -3.92 11.88
N ILE A 363 -23.81 -3.57 12.43
CA ILE A 363 -22.51 -3.69 11.73
C ILE A 363 -21.79 -4.93 12.25
N ILE A 364 -21.38 -5.78 11.33
CA ILE A 364 -20.70 -7.03 11.62
C ILE A 364 -19.34 -7.00 10.95
N PHE A 365 -18.28 -7.29 11.71
CA PHE A 365 -16.97 -7.59 11.16
C PHE A 365 -16.78 -9.09 11.09
N GLN A 366 -16.40 -9.59 9.94
CA GLN A 366 -16.06 -10.99 9.69
C GLN A 366 -14.72 -11.09 8.99
N ASN A 367 -14.08 -12.25 9.10
CA ASN A 367 -12.84 -12.54 8.40
C ASN A 367 -13.03 -12.55 6.88
N SER A 368 -11.94 -12.59 6.14
CA SER A 368 -11.96 -12.69 4.69
C SER A 368 -12.76 -13.92 4.23
N SER A 369 -13.50 -13.77 3.13
CA SER A 369 -14.40 -14.81 2.62
C SER A 369 -13.69 -15.97 1.93
N GLY A 370 -12.39 -15.87 1.67
CA GLY A 370 -11.59 -16.90 1.02
C GLY A 370 -10.70 -16.33 -0.10
N GLY A 371 -9.82 -17.16 -0.62
CA GLY A 371 -8.86 -16.83 -1.65
C GLY A 371 -7.46 -17.30 -1.29
N ASP A 372 -6.48 -16.75 -1.97
CA ASP A 372 -5.07 -17.02 -1.70
C ASP A 372 -4.65 -16.49 -0.31
N PRO A 373 -3.64 -17.07 0.33
CA PRO A 373 -3.16 -16.61 1.64
C PRO A 373 -2.84 -15.11 1.68
N GLU A 374 -2.39 -14.54 0.58
CA GLU A 374 -2.08 -13.12 0.44
C GLU A 374 -3.32 -12.21 0.62
N ILE A 375 -4.52 -12.73 0.37
CA ILE A 375 -5.79 -11.99 0.50
C ILE A 375 -6.48 -12.32 1.81
N VAL A 376 -6.47 -13.59 2.20
CA VAL A 376 -7.20 -14.11 3.35
C VAL A 376 -6.54 -13.74 4.68
N MET A 377 -5.22 -13.60 4.66
CA MET A 377 -4.39 -13.34 5.83
C MET A 377 -3.81 -11.94 5.81
N HIS A 378 -3.46 -11.45 6.99
CA HIS A 378 -2.62 -10.26 7.11
C HIS A 378 -1.17 -10.64 6.78
N SER A 379 -0.69 -10.19 5.63
CA SER A 379 0.68 -10.43 5.17
C SER A 379 1.52 -9.16 5.29
N PHE A 380 2.76 -9.31 5.70
CA PHE A 380 3.73 -8.21 5.82
C PHE A 380 5.16 -8.76 5.91
N ASN A 381 6.13 -7.89 5.73
CA ASN A 381 7.54 -8.22 5.95
C ASN A 381 7.96 -7.79 7.36
N CYS A 382 8.60 -8.69 8.07
CA CYS A 382 9.16 -8.43 9.40
C CYS A 382 10.59 -8.96 9.47
N GLY A 383 11.56 -8.05 9.57
CA GLY A 383 12.98 -8.42 9.69
C GLY A 383 13.53 -9.23 8.51
N GLY A 384 12.92 -9.14 7.33
CA GLY A 384 13.30 -9.88 6.13
C GLY A 384 12.54 -11.20 5.91
N GLU A 385 11.68 -11.61 6.83
CA GLU A 385 10.77 -12.75 6.64
C GLU A 385 9.34 -12.29 6.38
N PHE A 386 8.61 -13.01 5.55
CA PHE A 386 7.24 -12.70 5.17
C PHE A 386 6.26 -13.46 6.03
N PHE A 387 5.53 -12.73 6.86
CA PHE A 387 4.52 -13.24 7.77
C PHE A 387 3.15 -13.24 7.13
N TYR A 388 2.41 -14.29 7.39
CA TYR A 388 1.01 -14.47 7.01
C TYR A 388 0.23 -14.82 8.27
N CYS A 389 -0.45 -13.83 8.83
CA CYS A 389 -1.13 -13.96 10.13
C CYS A 389 -2.63 -14.11 9.95
N ASP A 390 -3.21 -15.05 10.66
CA ASP A 390 -4.66 -15.22 10.70
C ASP A 390 -5.29 -14.07 11.48
N SER A 391 -6.03 -13.23 10.79
CA SER A 391 -6.69 -12.05 11.35
C SER A 391 -8.12 -12.32 11.86
N THR A 392 -8.57 -13.55 11.89
CA THR A 392 -9.95 -13.91 12.27
C THR A 392 -10.34 -13.34 13.63
N GLN A 393 -9.42 -13.34 14.60
CA GLN A 393 -9.71 -12.81 15.94
C GLN A 393 -9.87 -11.28 15.98
N LEU A 394 -9.36 -10.57 14.99
CA LEU A 394 -9.52 -9.11 14.85
C LEU A 394 -10.88 -8.75 14.25
N PHE A 395 -11.38 -9.57 13.36
CA PHE A 395 -12.59 -9.32 12.59
C PHE A 395 -13.68 -10.37 12.90
N ASN A 396 -14.06 -10.45 14.16
CA ASN A 396 -15.13 -11.32 14.64
C ASN A 396 -15.91 -10.60 15.73
N SER A 397 -16.72 -9.62 15.33
CA SER A 397 -17.53 -8.83 16.25
C SER A 397 -18.84 -8.39 15.61
N THR A 398 -19.87 -8.22 16.45
CA THR A 398 -21.20 -7.74 16.04
C THR A 398 -21.56 -6.52 16.87
N TRP A 399 -21.89 -5.44 16.20
CA TRP A 399 -22.21 -4.14 16.79
C TRP A 399 -23.70 -3.84 16.56
N TYR A 400 -24.50 -4.10 17.58
CA TYR A 400 -25.93 -3.89 17.52
C TYR A 400 -26.29 -2.40 17.56
N ARG A 401 -27.48 -2.07 17.04
CA ARG A 401 -28.04 -0.72 17.00
C ARG A 401 -28.05 -0.03 18.37
N ASN A 402 -28.25 -0.79 19.45
CA ASN A 402 -28.35 -0.28 20.82
C ASN A 402 -27.00 -0.21 21.56
N GLY A 403 -25.87 -0.30 20.86
CA GLY A 403 -24.56 -0.01 21.44
C GLY A 403 -23.92 -1.09 22.30
N THR A 404 -24.52 -2.27 22.45
CA THR A 404 -23.94 -3.35 23.26
C THR A 404 -23.21 -4.36 22.39
N GLU A 405 -21.88 -4.33 22.46
CA GLU A 405 -21.04 -5.44 22.02
C GLU A 405 -21.16 -6.58 23.03
N LYS A 406 -21.36 -7.82 22.56
CA LYS A 406 -21.16 -8.99 23.40
C LYS A 406 -19.66 -9.29 23.53
N LEU A 407 -18.98 -8.61 24.41
CA LEU A 407 -17.60 -8.91 24.80
C LEU A 407 -17.59 -10.10 25.77
N HIS A 408 -17.16 -11.24 25.30
CA HIS A 408 -17.09 -12.49 26.08
C HIS A 408 -15.66 -13.01 26.26
N ARG A 409 -14.64 -12.15 26.41
CA ARG A 409 -13.30 -12.67 26.73
C ARG A 409 -12.54 -11.77 27.70
N ILE A 410 -11.96 -12.40 28.70
CA ILE A 410 -11.21 -11.79 29.82
C ILE A 410 -9.75 -11.49 29.41
N ASP A 411 -9.28 -12.02 28.27
CA ASP A 411 -7.90 -11.89 27.85
C ASP A 411 -7.53 -10.44 27.48
N THR A 412 -6.43 -9.96 28.01
CA THR A 412 -5.92 -8.60 27.77
C THR A 412 -5.34 -8.41 26.38
N ASN A 413 -4.83 -9.49 25.77
CA ASN A 413 -4.20 -9.49 24.45
C ASN A 413 -4.91 -10.42 23.47
N ILE A 414 -4.89 -10.01 22.20
CA ILE A 414 -5.23 -10.86 21.06
C ILE A 414 -3.93 -11.40 20.51
N THR A 415 -3.82 -12.72 20.42
CA THR A 415 -2.68 -13.39 19.78
C THR A 415 -3.10 -13.96 18.45
N LEU A 416 -2.49 -13.48 17.37
CA LEU A 416 -2.71 -13.97 16.02
C LEU A 416 -1.66 -15.01 15.67
N PRO A 417 -2.05 -16.23 15.30
CA PRO A 417 -1.11 -17.23 14.82
C PRO A 417 -0.61 -16.82 13.41
N CYS A 418 0.69 -16.91 13.18
CA CYS A 418 1.31 -16.55 11.93
C CYS A 418 2.04 -17.72 11.31
N ARG A 419 1.99 -17.79 9.99
CA ARG A 419 2.80 -18.68 9.15
C ARG A 419 3.87 -17.86 8.45
N ILE A 420 4.98 -18.51 8.11
CA ILE A 420 6.05 -17.91 7.32
C ILE A 420 6.01 -18.52 5.93
N LYS A 421 6.18 -17.67 4.92
CA LYS A 421 6.30 -18.06 3.53
C LYS A 421 7.62 -17.53 2.97
N GLN A 422 8.35 -18.36 2.24
CA GLN A 422 9.64 -17.98 1.66
C GLN A 422 9.57 -17.74 0.17
N PHE A 423 8.66 -18.41 -0.55
CA PHE A 423 8.42 -18.17 -1.98
C PHE A 423 7.27 -17.21 -2.15
N ILE A 424 7.56 -15.99 -2.56
CA ILE A 424 6.63 -14.88 -2.64
C ILE A 424 6.39 -14.53 -4.11
N ASN A 425 5.12 -14.54 -4.52
CA ASN A 425 4.69 -13.96 -5.78
C ASN A 425 4.45 -12.47 -5.56
N MET A 426 5.42 -11.65 -5.93
CA MET A 426 5.33 -10.21 -5.74
C MET A 426 4.30 -9.59 -6.67
N TRP A 427 3.47 -8.70 -6.13
CA TRP A 427 2.55 -7.84 -6.90
C TRP A 427 1.54 -8.59 -7.77
N GLN A 428 1.27 -9.86 -7.48
CA GLN A 428 0.43 -10.74 -8.30
C GLN A 428 0.87 -10.81 -9.77
N LYS A 429 2.12 -10.45 -10.06
CA LYS A 429 2.68 -10.58 -11.40
C LYS A 429 2.92 -12.04 -11.76
N VAL A 430 2.32 -12.46 -12.85
CA VAL A 430 2.60 -13.77 -13.44
C VAL A 430 4.04 -13.77 -13.98
N GLY A 431 4.78 -14.81 -13.69
CA GLY A 431 6.10 -15.06 -14.27
C GLY A 431 7.30 -14.68 -13.42
N LYS A 432 7.13 -14.05 -12.27
CA LYS A 432 8.23 -13.71 -11.35
C LYS A 432 7.88 -14.06 -9.91
N ALA A 433 8.79 -14.77 -9.25
CA ALA A 433 8.71 -15.08 -7.82
C ALA A 433 10.03 -14.80 -7.14
N MET A 434 9.98 -14.47 -5.87
CA MET A 434 11.14 -14.26 -5.03
C MET A 434 11.21 -15.34 -3.95
N TYR A 435 12.39 -15.87 -3.73
CA TYR A 435 12.70 -16.66 -2.53
C TYR A 435 13.37 -15.74 -1.50
N ALA A 436 12.76 -15.61 -0.33
CA ALA A 436 13.34 -14.91 0.81
C ALA A 436 14.16 -15.91 1.63
N PRO A 437 15.49 -15.79 1.68
CA PRO A 437 16.31 -16.69 2.48
C PRO A 437 15.93 -16.63 3.95
N PRO A 438 16.04 -17.74 4.69
CA PRO A 438 15.73 -17.75 6.12
C PRO A 438 16.66 -16.83 6.88
N ILE A 439 16.14 -16.17 7.89
CA ILE A 439 16.89 -15.31 8.82
C ILE A 439 17.21 -16.09 10.08
N GLU A 440 18.46 -16.01 10.53
CA GLU A 440 18.92 -16.66 11.77
C GLU A 440 18.47 -15.87 13.00
N GLY A 441 18.26 -16.59 14.10
CA GLY A 441 17.92 -15.99 15.38
C GLY A 441 16.42 -15.73 15.54
N GLU A 442 16.10 -15.05 16.63
CA GLU A 442 14.75 -14.57 16.89
C GLU A 442 14.49 -13.29 16.11
N ILE A 443 13.32 -13.20 15.51
CA ILE A 443 12.87 -11.99 14.82
C ILE A 443 11.75 -11.36 15.62
N ARG A 444 11.88 -10.08 15.88
CA ARG A 444 10.83 -9.25 16.49
C ARG A 444 10.67 -7.97 15.70
N CYS A 445 9.43 -7.59 15.45
CA CYS A 445 9.11 -6.28 14.91
C CYS A 445 7.90 -5.68 15.61
N LEU A 446 8.00 -4.40 15.86
CA LEU A 446 6.92 -3.58 16.40
C LEU A 446 6.44 -2.65 15.30
N SER A 447 5.16 -2.73 14.95
CA SER A 447 4.54 -1.87 13.96
C SER A 447 3.30 -1.21 14.55
N ASN A 448 2.88 -0.12 13.92
CA ASN A 448 1.67 0.60 14.28
C ASN A 448 0.60 0.40 13.21
N ILE A 449 -0.54 -0.13 13.58
CA ILE A 449 -1.71 -0.19 12.70
C ILE A 449 -2.29 1.22 12.62
N THR A 450 -2.26 1.81 11.44
CA THR A 450 -2.72 3.18 11.18
C THR A 450 -3.95 3.24 10.27
N GLY A 451 -4.34 2.13 9.70
CA GLY A 451 -5.51 2.02 8.86
C GLY A 451 -5.89 0.58 8.53
N LEU A 452 -7.02 0.44 7.88
CA LEU A 452 -7.58 -0.83 7.42
C LEU A 452 -8.09 -0.70 5.99
N ILE A 453 -8.05 -1.81 5.27
CA ILE A 453 -8.68 -1.93 3.96
C ILE A 453 -9.82 -2.94 4.09
N LEU A 454 -11.04 -2.49 3.82
CA LEU A 454 -12.25 -3.27 4.00
C LEU A 454 -13.06 -3.37 2.72
N THR A 455 -13.85 -4.43 2.62
CA THR A 455 -14.93 -4.57 1.65
C THR A 455 -16.24 -4.83 2.39
N ARG A 456 -17.34 -4.49 1.75
CA ARG A 456 -18.68 -4.75 2.25
C ARG A 456 -19.32 -5.87 1.45
N ASP A 457 -19.95 -6.82 2.15
CA ASP A 457 -20.70 -7.88 1.48
C ASP A 457 -21.92 -7.30 0.76
N GLY A 458 -22.15 -7.78 -0.44
CA GLY A 458 -23.32 -7.47 -1.23
C GLY A 458 -24.22 -8.68 -1.38
N GLY A 459 -25.37 -8.47 -1.99
CA GLY A 459 -26.32 -9.51 -2.34
C GLY A 459 -27.68 -9.26 -1.70
N ASN A 460 -28.71 -9.25 -2.52
CA ASN A 460 -30.09 -9.39 -2.08
C ASN A 460 -30.31 -10.86 -1.77
N ASN A 461 -30.09 -11.27 -0.53
CA ASN A 461 -30.72 -12.50 -0.05
C ASN A 461 -32.22 -12.28 -0.20
N GLY A 462 -32.86 -13.02 -1.11
CA GLY A 462 -34.27 -12.88 -1.46
C GLY A 462 -35.29 -13.01 -0.31
N ASN A 463 -34.82 -13.02 0.92
CA ASN A 463 -35.60 -12.88 2.15
C ASN A 463 -35.57 -11.42 2.61
N LYS A 464 -36.68 -10.74 2.45
CA LYS A 464 -36.96 -9.35 2.86
C LYS A 464 -36.75 -9.06 4.36
N THR A 465 -36.23 -9.99 5.14
CA THR A 465 -36.14 -9.89 6.62
C THR A 465 -34.76 -9.46 7.13
N ASN A 466 -33.71 -9.36 6.30
CA ASN A 466 -32.35 -9.06 6.76
C ASN A 466 -31.74 -7.77 6.16
N ASN A 467 -32.57 -6.75 5.94
CA ASN A 467 -32.08 -5.45 5.45
C ASN A 467 -31.39 -4.62 6.55
N ASP A 468 -31.31 -5.15 7.78
CA ASP A 468 -30.82 -4.43 8.96
C ASP A 468 -29.37 -4.72 9.33
N THR A 469 -28.64 -5.53 8.53
CA THR A 469 -27.27 -5.91 8.82
C THR A 469 -26.33 -5.59 7.66
N GLU A 470 -25.12 -5.13 7.98
CA GLU A 470 -24.04 -4.92 7.02
C GLU A 470 -22.79 -5.67 7.51
N ILE A 471 -22.14 -6.39 6.62
CA ILE A 471 -20.95 -7.19 6.91
C ILE A 471 -19.74 -6.54 6.24
N PHE A 472 -18.71 -6.28 7.02
CA PHE A 472 -17.43 -5.75 6.56
C PHE A 472 -16.32 -6.78 6.75
N ARG A 473 -15.52 -6.98 5.72
CA ARG A 473 -14.41 -7.94 5.71
C ARG A 473 -13.11 -7.26 5.34
N PRO A 474 -11.98 -7.65 5.97
CA PRO A 474 -10.68 -7.16 5.54
C PRO A 474 -10.35 -7.72 4.16
N ILE A 475 -9.69 -6.90 3.37
CA ILE A 475 -9.21 -7.27 2.04
C ILE A 475 -7.81 -6.72 1.82
N GLY A 476 -7.07 -7.31 0.90
CA GLY A 476 -5.77 -6.85 0.47
C GLY A 476 -5.46 -7.39 -0.92
N GLY A 477 -4.28 -7.08 -1.43
CA GLY A 477 -3.79 -7.60 -2.70
C GLY A 477 -3.46 -6.52 -3.72
N ASP A 478 -4.27 -5.48 -3.90
CA ASP A 478 -3.89 -4.32 -4.71
C ASP A 478 -3.13 -3.31 -3.86
N MET A 479 -1.81 -3.26 -4.02
CA MET A 479 -0.94 -2.34 -3.26
C MET A 479 -1.18 -0.87 -3.57
N ARG A 480 -1.87 -0.54 -4.66
CA ARG A 480 -2.25 0.83 -4.96
C ARG A 480 -3.14 1.42 -3.88
N ASP A 481 -3.97 0.62 -3.23
CA ASP A 481 -4.79 1.07 -2.11
C ASP A 481 -3.94 1.46 -0.89
N ASN A 482 -2.82 0.79 -0.67
CA ASN A 482 -1.84 1.20 0.34
C ASN A 482 -1.26 2.59 0.02
N TRP A 483 -0.93 2.85 -1.25
CA TRP A 483 -0.39 4.13 -1.68
C TRP A 483 -1.45 5.23 -1.67
N ARG A 484 -2.70 4.92 -1.99
CA ARG A 484 -3.81 5.86 -1.87
C ARG A 484 -4.02 6.35 -0.45
N SER A 485 -3.78 5.51 0.54
CA SER A 485 -3.91 5.88 1.95
C SER A 485 -2.97 7.00 2.38
N GLU A 486 -1.88 7.22 1.66
CA GLU A 486 -0.88 8.26 1.92
C GLU A 486 -0.93 9.42 0.92
N LEU A 487 -1.24 9.12 -0.35
CA LEU A 487 -1.26 10.12 -1.43
C LEU A 487 -2.62 10.81 -1.60
N TYR A 488 -3.60 10.52 -0.76
CA TYR A 488 -4.98 11.03 -0.87
C TYR A 488 -5.08 12.55 -0.85
N LYS A 489 -4.15 13.23 -0.21
CA LYS A 489 -4.15 14.68 -0.02
C LYS A 489 -3.36 15.46 -1.07
N TYR A 490 -2.75 14.78 -2.05
CA TYR A 490 -1.89 15.39 -3.05
C TYR A 490 -2.50 15.34 -4.44
N LYS A 491 -2.19 16.38 -5.22
CA LYS A 491 -2.60 16.51 -6.62
C LYS A 491 -1.50 17.22 -7.41
N VAL A 492 -1.15 16.69 -8.58
CA VAL A 492 -0.17 17.32 -9.48
C VAL A 492 -0.89 18.23 -10.45
N VAL A 493 -0.39 19.43 -10.62
CA VAL A 493 -0.90 20.43 -11.55
C VAL A 493 0.23 21.01 -12.41
N LYS A 494 -0.11 21.38 -13.63
CA LYS A 494 0.77 22.12 -14.53
C LYS A 494 0.51 23.60 -14.39
N ILE A 495 1.55 24.37 -14.18
CA ILE A 495 1.45 25.83 -14.12
C ILE A 495 1.37 26.40 -15.53
N GLU A 496 0.40 27.28 -15.76
CA GLU A 496 0.21 28.01 -17.01
C GLU A 496 0.37 29.51 -16.74
N PRO A 497 1.63 30.03 -16.75
CA PRO A 497 1.93 31.35 -16.23
C PRO A 497 1.61 32.49 -17.22
N LEU A 498 1.02 32.20 -18.36
CA LEU A 498 0.68 33.18 -19.37
C LEU A 498 -0.82 33.46 -19.38
N GLY A 499 -1.18 34.74 -19.24
CA GLY A 499 -2.55 35.22 -19.41
C GLY A 499 -2.62 36.26 -20.52
N ILE A 500 -3.72 36.27 -21.26
CA ILE A 500 -3.99 37.29 -22.27
C ILE A 500 -5.34 37.96 -21.98
N ALA A 501 -5.40 39.26 -22.16
CA ALA A 501 -6.63 40.02 -22.02
C ALA A 501 -6.69 41.15 -23.06
N PRO A 502 -7.88 41.46 -23.60
CA PRO A 502 -8.04 42.62 -24.46
C PRO A 502 -7.91 43.93 -23.65
N THR A 503 -7.19 44.90 -24.20
CA THR A 503 -7.08 46.21 -23.59
C THR A 503 -7.22 47.32 -24.64
N LYS A 504 -7.79 48.45 -24.24
CA LYS A 504 -7.94 49.66 -25.07
C LYS A 504 -6.67 50.50 -25.14
N ALA A 505 -5.75 50.26 -24.24
CA ALA A 505 -4.53 51.08 -24.11
C ALA A 505 -3.39 50.55 -24.95
N LYS A 506 -2.76 51.42 -25.76
CA LYS A 506 -1.53 51.16 -26.53
C LYS A 506 -0.27 51.32 -25.70
N ARG A 507 -0.37 51.69 -24.41
CA ARG A 507 0.78 52.09 -23.60
C ARG A 507 1.50 50.87 -23.03
N ARG A 508 2.79 50.70 -23.31
CA ARG A 508 3.70 49.85 -22.54
C ARG A 508 3.87 50.46 -21.14
N VAL A 509 3.13 49.93 -20.17
CA VAL A 509 3.43 50.22 -18.77
C VAL A 509 4.35 49.12 -18.29
N VAL A 510 5.65 49.40 -18.25
CA VAL A 510 6.59 48.58 -17.49
C VAL A 510 6.43 49.01 -16.03
N GLN A 511 5.41 48.51 -15.37
CA GLN A 511 5.29 48.62 -13.93
C GLN A 511 6.14 47.51 -13.35
N ARG A 512 7.35 47.81 -12.90
CA ARG A 512 8.07 46.96 -11.97
C ARG A 512 7.36 47.06 -10.62
N GLU A 513 6.31 46.35 -10.49
CA GLU A 513 5.82 46.01 -9.13
C GLU A 513 6.97 45.25 -8.46
N LYS A 514 7.33 45.70 -7.23
CA LYS A 514 8.13 44.86 -6.34
C LYS A 514 7.38 43.56 -6.27
N ARG A 515 7.93 42.49 -6.84
CA ARG A 515 7.36 41.15 -6.70
C ARG A 515 7.23 40.89 -5.21
N ALA A 516 6.04 41.07 -4.68
CA ALA A 516 5.68 40.28 -3.53
C ALA A 516 6.01 38.86 -3.93
N VAL A 517 6.74 38.13 -3.08
CA VAL A 517 7.06 36.71 -3.29
C VAL A 517 5.69 36.02 -3.41
N GLY A 518 5.14 36.12 -4.61
CA GLY A 518 3.84 35.55 -4.91
C GLY A 518 4.02 34.10 -5.37
N ILE A 519 2.93 33.41 -5.37
CA ILE A 519 2.78 32.01 -5.79
C ILE A 519 3.60 31.68 -7.07
N GLY A 520 3.70 32.62 -8.03
CA GLY A 520 4.46 32.44 -9.25
C GLY A 520 5.98 32.29 -9.07
N ALA A 521 6.57 32.88 -8.03
CA ALA A 521 8.01 32.76 -7.80
C ALA A 521 8.40 31.41 -7.19
N VAL A 522 7.48 30.77 -6.48
CA VAL A 522 7.67 29.43 -5.90
C VAL A 522 7.60 28.35 -6.98
N PHE A 523 6.84 28.60 -8.05
CA PHE A 523 6.66 27.65 -9.14
C PHE A 523 7.70 27.78 -10.29
N LEU A 524 8.43 28.87 -10.35
CA LEU A 524 9.35 29.18 -11.45
C LEU A 524 10.83 29.20 -11.02
N GLY A 525 11.12 29.02 -9.76
CA GLY A 525 12.48 29.04 -9.20
C GLY A 525 13.13 27.68 -9.09
#